data_aafdeedcf5e0a47bfce5dc47c5873c75
#
_entry.id   aafdeedcf5e0a47bfce5dc47c5873c75
#
_cell.length_a   1.000
_cell.length_b   1.000
_cell.length_c   1.000
_cell.angle_alpha   90.00
_cell.angle_beta   90.00
_cell.angle_gamma   90.00
#
_symmetry.space_group_name_H-M   'P 1'
#
loop_
_entity.id
_entity.type
_entity.pdbx_description
1 polymer ?
#
loop_
_entity_poly.entity_id
_entity_poly.type
_entity_poly.pdbx_seq_one_letter_code
_entity_poly.pdbx_strand_id
1 'polypeptide(L)'
;FVSLTAPIQLKGNHITLFWASEAVLLYWLYLKSGIQLSRLTAQIIWVTMLISLFMDWVNIYSSGQVLPVVANKGLITTLFAAAATFFLALLVKKDVAEEEQPEFKISAIHLQVIALILLFVAGALEINHQFSIRYPLQYLNVLYLMLYVPAFVIVITLLSTKIKSLVLPWQIKLGITAASILSYLFCIPSFFSLQKEILEKAPQFTAHFTVHWISMVLVAVLFYQLIQICRSHLNETNLNNASWKIWGT
;
A
#
# COMPACT_ATOMS: atom_id res chain seq x y z
N PHE A 1 -9.31 7.74 -29.93
CA PHE A 1 -10.72 7.27 -30.06
C PHE A 1 -10.95 5.92 -29.38
N VAL A 2 -10.00 4.97 -29.39
CA VAL A 2 -10.16 3.65 -28.77
C VAL A 2 -10.33 3.75 -27.24
N SER A 3 -9.62 4.65 -26.57
CA SER A 3 -9.72 4.84 -25.12
C SER A 3 -11.09 5.28 -24.62
N LEU A 4 -11.89 5.95 -25.48
CA LEU A 4 -13.24 6.42 -25.13
C LEU A 4 -14.33 5.40 -25.48
N THR A 5 -14.09 4.51 -26.44
CA THR A 5 -15.07 3.47 -26.81
C THR A 5 -15.14 2.34 -25.81
N ALA A 6 -14.02 1.98 -25.18
CA ALA A 6 -13.99 0.92 -24.19
C ALA A 6 -14.85 1.20 -22.93
N PRO A 7 -14.81 2.39 -22.30
CA PRO A 7 -15.68 2.71 -21.16
C PRO A 7 -17.16 2.68 -21.47
N ILE A 8 -17.56 2.89 -22.74
CA ILE A 8 -18.97 2.85 -23.16
C ILE A 8 -19.49 1.40 -23.20
N GLN A 9 -18.63 0.43 -23.50
CA GLN A 9 -18.98 -0.97 -23.64
C GLN A 9 -18.70 -1.80 -22.36
N LEU A 10 -17.71 -1.37 -21.57
CA LEU A 10 -17.31 -2.03 -20.34
C LEU A 10 -18.14 -1.53 -19.14
N LYS A 11 -18.39 -2.41 -18.18
CA LYS A 11 -19.13 -2.07 -16.95
C LYS A 11 -18.28 -2.35 -15.71
N GLY A 12 -18.37 -1.44 -14.71
CA GLY A 12 -17.74 -1.60 -13.41
C GLY A 12 -16.22 -1.73 -13.50
N ASN A 13 -15.66 -2.64 -12.75
CA ASN A 13 -14.22 -2.87 -12.58
C ASN A 13 -13.43 -3.18 -13.88
N HIS A 14 -14.11 -3.58 -14.96
CA HIS A 14 -13.45 -3.81 -16.26
C HIS A 14 -12.92 -2.50 -16.87
N ILE A 15 -13.55 -1.36 -16.58
CA ILE A 15 -13.08 -0.04 -17.02
C ILE A 15 -11.72 0.26 -16.38
N THR A 16 -11.60 0.04 -15.07
CA THR A 16 -10.36 0.24 -14.30
C THR A 16 -9.23 -0.65 -14.82
N LEU A 17 -9.51 -1.94 -15.10
CA LEU A 17 -8.53 -2.87 -15.66
C LEU A 17 -8.06 -2.44 -17.06
N PHE A 18 -8.98 -1.97 -17.89
CA PHE A 18 -8.66 -1.48 -19.22
C PHE A 18 -7.74 -0.26 -19.15
N TRP A 19 -8.10 0.77 -18.38
CA TRP A 19 -7.29 1.98 -18.24
C TRP A 19 -5.93 1.71 -17.59
N ALA A 20 -5.85 0.78 -16.65
CA ALA A 20 -4.57 0.36 -16.08
C ALA A 20 -3.62 -0.22 -17.15
N SER A 21 -4.15 -1.08 -18.02
CA SER A 21 -3.38 -1.67 -19.12
C SER A 21 -3.01 -0.63 -20.17
N GLU A 22 -3.94 0.25 -20.54
CA GLU A 22 -3.76 1.28 -21.55
C GLU A 22 -2.70 2.32 -21.14
N ALA A 23 -2.69 2.73 -19.86
CA ALA A 23 -1.68 3.65 -19.34
C ALA A 23 -0.25 3.11 -19.52
N VAL A 24 -0.04 1.83 -19.19
CA VAL A 24 1.26 1.16 -19.34
C VAL A 24 1.65 1.05 -20.82
N LEU A 25 0.70 0.64 -21.67
CA LEU A 25 0.92 0.46 -23.11
C LEU A 25 1.26 1.80 -23.80
N LEU A 26 0.54 2.87 -23.51
CA LEU A 26 0.79 4.20 -24.07
C LEU A 26 2.15 4.76 -23.63
N TYR A 27 2.54 4.55 -22.38
CA TYR A 27 3.86 4.98 -21.92
C TYR A 27 4.98 4.17 -22.57
N TRP A 28 4.80 2.86 -22.74
CA TRP A 28 5.73 2.02 -23.48
C TRP A 28 5.83 2.46 -24.96
N LEU A 29 4.70 2.79 -25.58
CA LEU A 29 4.66 3.31 -26.96
C LEU A 29 5.41 4.64 -27.07
N TYR A 30 5.26 5.54 -26.10
CA TYR A 30 6.03 6.79 -26.01
C TYR A 30 7.54 6.50 -26.01
N LEU A 31 8.03 5.56 -25.18
CA LEU A 31 9.45 5.20 -25.14
C LEU A 31 9.98 4.67 -26.48
N LYS A 32 9.12 4.13 -27.34
CA LYS A 32 9.49 3.60 -28.67
C LYS A 32 9.37 4.65 -29.78
N SER A 33 8.37 5.52 -29.71
CA SER A 33 8.06 6.49 -30.80
C SER A 33 8.58 7.89 -30.55
N GLY A 34 8.88 8.26 -29.29
CA GLY A 34 9.26 9.62 -28.91
C GLY A 34 8.09 10.62 -28.93
N ILE A 35 6.84 10.18 -29.16
CA ILE A 35 5.67 11.06 -29.29
C ILE A 35 5.22 11.54 -27.91
N GLN A 36 5.47 12.81 -27.56
CA GLN A 36 5.14 13.40 -26.26
C GLN A 36 3.65 13.33 -25.92
N LEU A 37 2.77 13.39 -26.90
CA LEU A 37 1.33 13.26 -26.70
C LEU A 37 0.97 11.91 -26.08
N SER A 38 1.63 10.80 -26.46
CA SER A 38 1.40 9.47 -25.88
C SER A 38 1.80 9.42 -24.41
N ARG A 39 2.85 10.14 -24.00
CA ARG A 39 3.28 10.28 -22.61
C ARG A 39 2.21 10.99 -21.78
N LEU A 40 1.76 12.17 -22.24
CA LEU A 40 0.73 12.95 -21.57
C LEU A 40 -0.57 12.16 -21.43
N THR A 41 -1.00 11.49 -22.51
CA THR A 41 -2.21 10.66 -22.51
C THR A 41 -2.09 9.50 -21.52
N ALA A 42 -0.92 8.83 -21.46
CA ALA A 42 -0.68 7.76 -20.48
C ALA A 42 -0.84 8.24 -19.04
N GLN A 43 -0.33 9.42 -18.70
CA GLN A 43 -0.45 10.02 -17.37
C GLN A 43 -1.91 10.37 -17.04
N ILE A 44 -2.65 10.96 -17.98
CA ILE A 44 -4.07 11.29 -17.79
C ILE A 44 -4.88 10.01 -17.56
N ILE A 45 -4.68 8.98 -18.37
CA ILE A 45 -5.39 7.69 -18.23
C ILE A 45 -5.04 7.01 -16.92
N TRP A 46 -3.78 7.08 -16.48
CA TRP A 46 -3.39 6.55 -15.18
C TRP A 46 -4.12 7.26 -14.01
N VAL A 47 -4.24 8.59 -14.04
CA VAL A 47 -5.03 9.34 -13.04
C VAL A 47 -6.50 8.93 -13.09
N THR A 48 -7.07 8.83 -14.29
CA THR A 48 -8.47 8.41 -14.49
C THR A 48 -8.70 6.98 -13.96
N MET A 49 -7.74 6.09 -14.15
CA MET A 49 -7.75 4.73 -13.57
C MET A 49 -7.83 4.77 -12.04
N LEU A 50 -7.07 5.66 -11.37
CA LEU A 50 -7.13 5.79 -9.91
C LEU A 50 -8.50 6.28 -9.43
N ILE A 51 -9.11 7.23 -10.14
CA ILE A 51 -10.47 7.72 -9.84
C ILE A 51 -11.49 6.58 -9.99
N SER A 52 -11.42 5.84 -11.10
CA SER A 52 -12.27 4.68 -11.35
C SER A 52 -12.12 3.61 -10.28
N LEU A 53 -10.88 3.32 -9.86
CA LEU A 53 -10.57 2.37 -8.81
C LEU A 53 -11.21 2.78 -7.46
N PHE A 54 -11.15 4.05 -7.12
CA PHE A 54 -11.80 4.57 -5.92
C PHE A 54 -13.32 4.38 -5.97
N MET A 55 -13.95 4.65 -7.12
CA MET A 55 -15.37 4.39 -7.32
C MET A 55 -15.72 2.90 -7.19
N ASP A 56 -14.85 2.02 -7.72
CA ASP A 56 -15.01 0.56 -7.58
C ASP A 56 -14.96 0.12 -6.10
N TRP A 57 -14.04 0.68 -5.30
CA TRP A 57 -13.98 0.38 -3.85
C TRP A 57 -15.27 0.77 -3.13
N VAL A 58 -15.78 1.97 -3.39
CA VAL A 58 -17.05 2.43 -2.79
C VAL A 58 -18.18 1.49 -3.18
N ASN A 59 -18.32 1.15 -4.46
CA ASN A 59 -19.42 0.31 -4.94
C ASN A 59 -19.34 -1.15 -4.42
N ILE A 60 -18.14 -1.73 -4.36
CA ILE A 60 -17.96 -3.14 -4.01
C ILE A 60 -18.05 -3.33 -2.49
N TYR A 61 -17.32 -2.53 -1.71
CA TYR A 61 -17.19 -2.73 -0.27
C TYR A 61 -18.31 -2.10 0.56
N SER A 62 -19.08 -1.14 0.01
CA SER A 62 -20.27 -0.59 0.69
C SER A 62 -21.55 -1.45 0.52
N SER A 63 -21.53 -2.40 -0.40
CA SER A 63 -22.72 -3.21 -0.74
C SER A 63 -23.17 -4.18 0.37
N GLY A 64 -22.34 -4.43 1.39
CA GLY A 64 -22.61 -5.39 2.47
C GLY A 64 -22.73 -6.86 2.02
N GLN A 65 -22.41 -7.15 0.76
CA GLN A 65 -22.50 -8.52 0.21
C GLN A 65 -21.30 -9.36 0.67
N VAL A 66 -21.55 -10.64 0.92
CA VAL A 66 -20.49 -11.62 1.19
C VAL A 66 -19.70 -11.88 -0.09
N LEU A 67 -18.46 -11.43 -0.14
CA LEU A 67 -17.57 -11.65 -1.28
C LEU A 67 -16.74 -12.93 -1.07
N PRO A 68 -16.37 -13.62 -2.18
CA PRO A 68 -15.38 -14.71 -2.11
C PRO A 68 -14.07 -14.21 -1.51
N VAL A 69 -13.43 -15.04 -0.68
CA VAL A 69 -12.11 -14.71 -0.12
C VAL A 69 -11.07 -14.71 -1.23
N VAL A 70 -10.25 -13.69 -1.32
CA VAL A 70 -9.15 -13.52 -2.30
C VAL A 70 -9.62 -13.40 -3.75
N ALA A 71 -10.61 -14.16 -4.19
CA ALA A 71 -11.08 -14.19 -5.59
C ALA A 71 -12.23 -13.20 -5.85
N ASN A 72 -12.21 -12.02 -5.22
CA ASN A 72 -13.24 -11.01 -5.45
C ASN A 72 -12.77 -9.90 -6.40
N LYS A 73 -13.75 -9.22 -7.00
CA LYS A 73 -13.52 -8.18 -8.01
C LYS A 73 -12.70 -7.02 -7.45
N GLY A 74 -12.94 -6.60 -6.20
CA GLY A 74 -12.25 -5.48 -5.58
C GLY A 74 -10.77 -5.74 -5.38
N LEU A 75 -10.41 -6.91 -4.83
CA LEU A 75 -9.02 -7.29 -4.62
C LEU A 75 -8.28 -7.43 -5.95
N ILE A 76 -8.85 -8.17 -6.91
CA ILE A 76 -8.22 -8.42 -8.22
C ILE A 76 -7.96 -7.10 -8.96
N THR A 77 -8.96 -6.21 -9.00
CA THR A 77 -8.82 -4.91 -9.69
C THR A 77 -7.75 -4.05 -9.02
N THR A 78 -7.71 -4.02 -7.67
CA THR A 78 -6.72 -3.23 -6.92
C THR A 78 -5.31 -3.79 -7.11
N LEU A 79 -5.12 -5.10 -7.06
CA LEU A 79 -3.82 -5.74 -7.31
C LEU A 79 -3.33 -5.48 -8.73
N PHE A 80 -4.22 -5.54 -9.71
CA PHE A 80 -3.89 -5.24 -11.10
C PHE A 80 -3.50 -3.76 -11.29
N ALA A 81 -4.23 -2.83 -10.68
CA ALA A 81 -3.90 -1.41 -10.70
C ALA A 81 -2.54 -1.12 -10.01
N ALA A 82 -2.25 -1.80 -8.89
CA ALA A 82 -0.96 -1.71 -8.22
C ALA A 82 0.18 -2.22 -9.11
N ALA A 83 0.01 -3.38 -9.75
CA ALA A 83 0.98 -3.94 -10.68
C ALA A 83 1.21 -3.02 -11.88
N ALA A 84 0.14 -2.51 -12.53
CA ALA A 84 0.24 -1.58 -13.64
C ALA A 84 0.98 -0.29 -13.25
N THR A 85 0.67 0.28 -12.08
CA THR A 85 1.36 1.47 -11.55
C THR A 85 2.85 1.20 -11.29
N PHE A 86 3.19 0.02 -10.77
CA PHE A 86 4.58 -0.39 -10.57
C PHE A 86 5.32 -0.57 -11.91
N PHE A 87 4.69 -1.22 -12.90
CA PHE A 87 5.27 -1.32 -14.26
C PHE A 87 5.47 0.05 -14.90
N LEU A 88 4.50 0.97 -14.73
CA LEU A 88 4.65 2.35 -15.20
C LEU A 88 5.85 3.02 -14.54
N ALA A 89 6.07 2.84 -13.23
CA ALA A 89 7.24 3.35 -12.53
C ALA A 89 8.56 2.80 -13.11
N LEU A 90 8.60 1.52 -13.50
CA LEU A 90 9.77 0.92 -14.14
C LEU A 90 10.03 1.49 -15.54
N LEU A 91 8.98 1.82 -16.30
CA LEU A 91 9.10 2.45 -17.61
C LEU A 91 9.58 3.91 -17.46
N VAL A 92 9.03 4.67 -16.53
CA VAL A 92 9.48 6.04 -16.22
C VAL A 92 10.96 6.06 -15.81
N LYS A 93 11.41 5.08 -15.03
CA LYS A 93 12.83 4.97 -14.64
C LYS A 93 13.77 4.73 -15.83
N LYS A 94 13.28 4.19 -16.94
CA LYS A 94 14.05 3.95 -18.17
C LYS A 94 14.05 5.15 -19.13
N ASP A 95 13.25 6.16 -18.86
CA ASP A 95 13.13 7.33 -19.71
C ASP A 95 14.30 8.30 -19.49
N VAL A 96 15.28 8.25 -20.39
CA VAL A 96 16.48 9.12 -20.36
C VAL A 96 16.14 10.57 -20.73
N ALA A 97 15.10 10.80 -21.54
CA ALA A 97 14.65 12.14 -21.93
C ALA A 97 13.97 12.89 -20.78
N GLU A 98 13.75 12.24 -19.68
CA GLU A 98 13.14 12.82 -18.49
C GLU A 98 13.99 13.94 -17.87
N GLU A 99 15.30 13.99 -18.11
CA GLU A 99 16.19 15.00 -17.54
C GLU A 99 16.06 16.38 -18.20
N GLU A 100 15.56 16.46 -19.42
CA GLU A 100 15.61 17.70 -20.24
C GLU A 100 14.35 18.55 -20.22
N GLN A 101 13.19 18.08 -19.69
CA GLN A 101 11.95 18.88 -19.74
C GLN A 101 11.24 18.98 -18.38
N PRO A 102 11.07 20.22 -17.83
CA PRO A 102 10.55 20.44 -16.45
C PRO A 102 9.02 20.43 -16.31
N GLU A 103 8.24 20.38 -17.38
CA GLU A 103 6.78 20.53 -17.29
C GLU A 103 6.06 19.19 -17.09
N PHE A 104 5.37 19.02 -15.97
CA PHE A 104 4.52 17.88 -15.58
C PHE A 104 5.27 16.52 -15.48
N LYS A 105 6.10 16.40 -14.44
CA LYS A 105 6.93 15.20 -14.23
C LYS A 105 6.42 14.37 -13.04
N ILE A 106 5.78 13.23 -13.32
CA ILE A 106 5.53 12.22 -12.27
C ILE A 106 6.79 11.39 -12.09
N SER A 107 7.50 11.57 -10.98
CA SER A 107 8.73 10.83 -10.70
C SER A 107 8.44 9.33 -10.48
N ALA A 108 9.36 8.47 -10.92
CA ALA A 108 9.31 7.02 -10.71
C ALA A 108 9.14 6.64 -9.23
N ILE A 109 9.73 7.41 -8.31
CA ILE A 109 9.59 7.19 -6.87
C ILE A 109 8.14 7.40 -6.41
N HIS A 110 7.46 8.45 -6.88
CA HIS A 110 6.06 8.68 -6.53
C HIS A 110 5.15 7.55 -7.02
N LEU A 111 5.37 7.08 -8.26
CA LEU A 111 4.63 5.93 -8.79
C LEU A 111 4.89 4.65 -7.99
N GLN A 112 6.14 4.39 -7.56
CA GLN A 112 6.46 3.24 -6.71
C GLN A 112 5.74 3.33 -5.36
N VAL A 113 5.74 4.50 -4.72
CA VAL A 113 5.04 4.71 -3.45
C VAL A 113 3.54 4.51 -3.62
N ILE A 114 2.93 5.04 -4.69
CA ILE A 114 1.50 4.85 -4.96
C ILE A 114 1.19 3.37 -5.23
N ALA A 115 2.04 2.64 -5.97
CA ALA A 115 1.87 1.21 -6.18
C ALA A 115 1.90 0.42 -4.86
N LEU A 116 2.80 0.78 -3.94
CA LEU A 116 2.85 0.17 -2.61
C LEU A 116 1.63 0.50 -1.75
N ILE A 117 1.13 1.75 -1.85
CA ILE A 117 -0.11 2.16 -1.18
C ILE A 117 -1.29 1.33 -1.72
N LEU A 118 -1.41 1.17 -3.04
CA LEU A 118 -2.46 0.35 -3.64
C LEU A 118 -2.36 -1.12 -3.20
N LEU A 119 -1.15 -1.68 -3.15
CA LEU A 119 -0.92 -3.03 -2.67
C LEU A 119 -1.32 -3.18 -1.19
N PHE A 120 -0.98 -2.20 -0.36
CA PHE A 120 -1.38 -2.14 1.05
C PHE A 120 -2.91 -2.07 1.19
N VAL A 121 -3.55 -1.16 0.46
CA VAL A 121 -5.01 -0.96 0.51
C VAL A 121 -5.75 -2.21 0.03
N ALA A 122 -5.23 -2.93 -0.98
CA ALA A 122 -5.81 -4.19 -1.44
C ALA A 122 -5.99 -5.20 -0.31
N GLY A 123 -4.93 -5.46 0.48
CA GLY A 123 -5.00 -6.37 1.61
C GLY A 123 -5.81 -5.82 2.79
N ALA A 124 -5.70 -4.53 3.06
CA ALA A 124 -6.43 -3.89 4.15
C ALA A 124 -7.95 -3.91 3.93
N LEU A 125 -8.42 -3.60 2.72
CA LEU A 125 -9.84 -3.65 2.37
C LEU A 125 -10.38 -5.09 2.42
N GLU A 126 -9.60 -6.05 1.92
CA GLU A 126 -9.98 -7.46 1.96
C GLU A 126 -10.15 -7.95 3.40
N ILE A 127 -9.16 -7.73 4.25
CA ILE A 127 -9.21 -8.11 5.66
C ILE A 127 -10.39 -7.44 6.36
N ASN A 128 -10.52 -6.12 6.20
CA ASN A 128 -11.62 -5.38 6.82
C ASN A 128 -12.98 -5.94 6.41
N HIS A 129 -13.20 -6.16 5.12
CA HIS A 129 -14.47 -6.65 4.59
C HIS A 129 -14.79 -8.08 5.07
N GLN A 130 -13.83 -9.02 4.97
CA GLN A 130 -14.04 -10.41 5.30
C GLN A 130 -14.34 -10.61 6.79
N PHE A 131 -13.59 -9.93 7.66
CA PHE A 131 -13.78 -10.06 9.11
C PHE A 131 -14.97 -9.27 9.65
N SER A 132 -15.36 -8.14 9.03
CA SER A 132 -16.56 -7.39 9.43
C SER A 132 -17.85 -8.09 9.05
N ILE A 133 -17.90 -8.83 7.94
CA ILE A 133 -19.14 -9.46 7.46
C ILE A 133 -19.32 -10.87 8.01
N ARG A 134 -18.23 -11.64 8.15
CA ARG A 134 -18.33 -13.06 8.50
C ARG A 134 -18.41 -13.33 10.00
N TYR A 135 -17.96 -12.39 10.81
CA TYR A 135 -17.90 -12.59 12.26
C TYR A 135 -18.74 -11.54 12.98
N PRO A 136 -19.58 -11.96 13.96
CA PRO A 136 -20.46 -11.06 14.72
C PRO A 136 -19.74 -10.36 15.87
N LEU A 137 -18.41 -10.26 15.82
CA LEU A 137 -17.57 -9.66 16.85
C LEU A 137 -17.13 -8.26 16.44
N GLN A 138 -17.37 -7.28 17.32
CA GLN A 138 -16.81 -5.95 17.13
C GLN A 138 -15.29 -5.98 17.19
N TYR A 139 -14.64 -5.16 16.33
CA TYR A 139 -13.18 -5.00 16.31
C TYR A 139 -12.35 -6.24 15.92
N LEU A 140 -12.95 -7.37 15.52
CA LEU A 140 -12.17 -8.51 15.04
C LEU A 140 -11.42 -8.15 13.75
N ASN A 141 -12.03 -7.39 12.86
CA ASN A 141 -11.39 -6.81 11.68
C ASN A 141 -10.17 -5.94 12.05
N VAL A 142 -10.30 -5.12 13.11
CA VAL A 142 -9.19 -4.27 13.61
C VAL A 142 -8.03 -5.13 14.11
N LEU A 143 -8.30 -6.23 14.82
CA LEU A 143 -7.29 -7.15 15.30
C LEU A 143 -6.45 -7.73 14.14
N TYR A 144 -7.10 -8.19 13.07
CA TYR A 144 -6.42 -8.73 11.90
C TYR A 144 -5.76 -7.65 11.03
N LEU A 145 -6.32 -6.45 10.99
CA LEU A 145 -5.64 -5.30 10.37
C LEU A 145 -4.35 -4.96 11.12
N MET A 146 -4.36 -5.01 12.45
CA MET A 146 -3.16 -4.75 13.26
C MET A 146 -2.15 -5.91 13.28
N LEU A 147 -2.48 -7.05 12.73
CA LEU A 147 -1.52 -8.06 12.32
C LEU A 147 -0.92 -7.73 10.93
N TYR A 148 -1.80 -7.37 9.98
CA TYR A 148 -1.41 -7.11 8.60
C TYR A 148 -0.51 -5.88 8.44
N VAL A 149 -0.84 -4.75 9.10
CA VAL A 149 -0.10 -3.48 8.97
C VAL A 149 1.38 -3.63 9.34
N PRO A 150 1.76 -4.13 10.54
CA PRO A 150 3.15 -4.36 10.89
C PRO A 150 3.84 -5.36 9.95
N ALA A 151 3.18 -6.47 9.62
CA ALA A 151 3.73 -7.49 8.73
C ALA A 151 4.05 -6.90 7.34
N PHE A 152 3.12 -6.14 6.76
CA PHE A 152 3.32 -5.47 5.47
C PHE A 152 4.51 -4.50 5.51
N VAL A 153 4.61 -3.66 6.55
CA VAL A 153 5.70 -2.68 6.70
C VAL A 153 7.06 -3.39 6.84
N ILE A 154 7.13 -4.47 7.64
CA ILE A 154 8.34 -5.29 7.77
C ILE A 154 8.76 -5.85 6.42
N VAL A 155 7.84 -6.47 5.68
CA VAL A 155 8.12 -7.07 4.37
C VAL A 155 8.61 -6.01 3.37
N ILE A 156 7.92 -4.87 3.27
CA ILE A 156 8.28 -3.82 2.31
C ILE A 156 9.64 -3.17 2.66
N THR A 157 9.91 -2.92 3.93
CA THR A 157 11.21 -2.38 4.35
C THR A 157 12.35 -3.35 4.05
N LEU A 158 12.17 -4.65 4.30
CA LEU A 158 13.13 -5.69 3.95
C LEU A 158 13.31 -5.86 2.43
N LEU A 159 12.22 -5.86 1.65
CA LEU A 159 12.28 -5.94 0.20
C LEU A 159 13.00 -4.74 -0.41
N SER A 160 12.76 -3.54 0.13
CA SER A 160 13.43 -2.31 -0.34
C SER A 160 14.95 -2.31 -0.14
N THR A 161 15.48 -3.17 0.74
CA THR A 161 16.96 -3.34 0.90
C THR A 161 17.53 -4.37 -0.07
N LYS A 162 16.72 -5.34 -0.52
CA LYS A 162 17.15 -6.45 -1.37
C LYS A 162 16.90 -6.19 -2.86
N ILE A 163 15.82 -5.49 -3.20
CA ILE A 163 15.37 -5.29 -4.58
C ILE A 163 15.85 -3.92 -5.08
N LYS A 164 16.82 -3.91 -5.98
CA LYS A 164 17.39 -2.67 -6.56
C LYS A 164 16.38 -1.80 -7.32
N SER A 165 15.29 -2.38 -7.81
CA SER A 165 14.23 -1.62 -8.49
C SER A 165 13.28 -0.92 -7.51
N LEU A 166 13.19 -1.39 -6.26
CA LEU A 166 12.33 -0.85 -5.22
C LEU A 166 13.16 0.02 -4.26
N VAL A 167 13.36 1.28 -4.64
CA VAL A 167 14.13 2.22 -3.81
C VAL A 167 13.18 3.07 -2.97
N LEU A 168 13.19 2.85 -1.66
CA LEU A 168 12.47 3.68 -0.71
C LEU A 168 13.45 4.57 0.05
N PRO A 169 13.30 5.91 -0.02
CA PRO A 169 14.06 6.83 0.80
C PRO A 169 13.91 6.52 2.31
N TRP A 170 14.96 6.79 3.09
CA TRP A 170 14.96 6.51 4.52
C TRP A 170 13.84 7.23 5.27
N GLN A 171 13.48 8.46 4.86
CA GLN A 171 12.36 9.22 5.42
C GLN A 171 11.04 8.49 5.30
N ILE A 172 10.78 7.88 4.13
CA ILE A 172 9.56 7.11 3.90
C ILE A 172 9.58 5.84 4.76
N LYS A 173 10.70 5.11 4.83
CA LYS A 173 10.84 3.94 5.70
C LYS A 173 10.58 4.29 7.17
N LEU A 174 11.18 5.37 7.65
CA LEU A 174 10.98 5.88 9.01
C LEU A 174 9.50 6.21 9.26
N GLY A 175 8.90 6.98 8.34
CA GLY A 175 7.51 7.43 8.45
C GLY A 175 6.51 6.27 8.50
N ILE A 176 6.60 5.29 7.58
CA ILE A 176 5.68 4.14 7.57
C ILE A 176 5.87 3.24 8.78
N THR A 177 7.12 3.07 9.25
CA THR A 177 7.40 2.27 10.46
C THR A 177 6.84 2.95 11.70
N ALA A 178 7.07 4.25 11.88
CA ALA A 178 6.51 5.02 12.98
C ALA A 178 4.97 5.06 12.95
N ALA A 179 4.38 5.30 11.78
CA ALA A 179 2.93 5.31 11.61
C ALA A 179 2.31 3.95 11.95
N SER A 180 2.96 2.84 11.57
CA SER A 180 2.50 1.49 11.91
C SER A 180 2.52 1.23 13.41
N ILE A 181 3.57 1.65 14.11
CA ILE A 181 3.65 1.54 15.59
C ILE A 181 2.56 2.38 16.24
N LEU A 182 2.39 3.63 15.81
CA LEU A 182 1.36 4.53 16.36
C LEU A 182 -0.04 3.97 16.11
N SER A 183 -0.33 3.46 14.92
CA SER A 183 -1.65 2.88 14.62
C SER A 183 -1.96 1.70 15.55
N TYR A 184 -0.98 0.84 15.84
CA TYR A 184 -1.14 -0.24 16.80
C TYR A 184 -1.46 0.28 18.21
N LEU A 185 -0.74 1.29 18.69
CA LEU A 185 -0.98 1.88 20.01
C LEU A 185 -2.38 2.50 20.11
N PHE A 186 -2.85 3.17 19.07
CA PHE A 186 -4.22 3.73 19.02
C PHE A 186 -5.31 2.66 19.03
N CYS A 187 -5.03 1.44 18.56
CA CYS A 187 -5.99 0.33 18.55
C CYS A 187 -6.04 -0.47 19.86
N ILE A 188 -5.17 -0.20 20.84
CA ILE A 188 -5.17 -0.92 22.14
C ILE A 188 -6.54 -0.93 22.83
N PRO A 189 -7.30 0.18 22.93
CA PRO A 189 -8.64 0.16 23.54
C PRO A 189 -9.60 -0.80 22.83
N SER A 190 -9.50 -0.91 21.51
CA SER A 190 -10.33 -1.84 20.72
C SER A 190 -10.02 -3.31 21.04
N PHE A 191 -8.75 -3.63 21.34
CA PHE A 191 -8.36 -4.97 21.74
C PHE A 191 -8.93 -5.36 23.10
N PHE A 192 -8.93 -4.45 24.06
CA PHE A 192 -9.58 -4.68 25.36
C PHE A 192 -11.09 -4.87 25.22
N SER A 193 -11.75 -4.08 24.39
CA SER A 193 -13.18 -4.22 24.11
C SER A 193 -13.50 -5.57 23.48
N LEU A 194 -12.70 -6.00 22.49
CA LEU A 194 -12.82 -7.30 21.84
C LEU A 194 -12.58 -8.45 22.82
N GLN A 195 -11.56 -8.34 23.68
CA GLN A 195 -11.26 -9.36 24.68
C GLN A 195 -12.44 -9.56 25.63
N LYS A 196 -13.00 -8.46 26.13
CA LYS A 196 -14.18 -8.48 27.00
C LYS A 196 -15.38 -9.13 26.31
N GLU A 197 -15.64 -8.77 25.06
CA GLU A 197 -16.75 -9.33 24.28
C GLU A 197 -16.58 -10.84 24.04
N ILE A 198 -15.36 -11.30 23.73
CA ILE A 198 -15.05 -12.73 23.54
C ILE A 198 -15.30 -13.49 24.84
N LEU A 199 -14.79 -13.00 25.97
CA LEU A 199 -14.92 -13.70 27.27
C LEU A 199 -16.36 -13.77 27.78
N GLU A 200 -17.12 -12.69 27.57
CA GLU A 200 -18.50 -12.60 28.09
C GLU A 200 -19.54 -13.25 27.19
N LYS A 201 -19.40 -13.13 25.85
CA LYS A 201 -20.48 -13.48 24.92
C LYS A 201 -20.12 -14.56 23.89
N ALA A 202 -18.84 -14.78 23.62
CA ALA A 202 -18.42 -15.60 22.48
C ALA A 202 -17.15 -16.41 22.77
N PRO A 203 -17.11 -17.25 23.82
CA PRO A 203 -15.89 -17.97 24.24
C PRO A 203 -15.35 -18.92 23.18
N GLN A 204 -16.16 -19.34 22.21
CA GLN A 204 -15.73 -20.16 21.07
C GLN A 204 -14.71 -19.45 20.16
N PHE A 205 -14.60 -18.12 20.23
CA PHE A 205 -13.67 -17.32 19.42
C PHE A 205 -12.38 -16.94 20.16
N THR A 206 -12.12 -17.50 21.36
CA THR A 206 -10.92 -17.18 22.15
C THR A 206 -9.62 -17.41 21.39
N ALA A 207 -9.58 -18.41 20.49
CA ALA A 207 -8.42 -18.70 19.67
C ALA A 207 -8.00 -17.50 18.76
N HIS A 208 -8.93 -16.65 18.33
CA HIS A 208 -8.59 -15.47 17.54
C HIS A 208 -7.74 -14.46 18.32
N PHE A 209 -7.83 -14.45 19.64
CA PHE A 209 -7.05 -13.53 20.45
C PHE A 209 -5.55 -13.84 20.46
N THR A 210 -5.13 -15.04 20.06
CA THR A 210 -3.71 -15.37 19.85
C THR A 210 -3.05 -14.47 18.81
N VAL A 211 -3.81 -13.95 17.85
CA VAL A 211 -3.35 -13.01 16.83
C VAL A 211 -2.81 -11.72 17.46
N HIS A 212 -3.36 -11.28 18.59
CA HIS A 212 -2.87 -10.12 19.33
C HIS A 212 -1.40 -10.30 19.77
N TRP A 213 -1.05 -11.49 20.28
CA TRP A 213 0.32 -11.79 20.71
C TRP A 213 1.30 -11.80 19.54
N ILE A 214 0.88 -12.34 18.39
CA ILE A 214 1.68 -12.31 17.18
C ILE A 214 1.89 -10.86 16.72
N SER A 215 0.85 -10.04 16.75
CA SER A 215 0.93 -8.61 16.41
C SER A 215 1.91 -7.86 17.33
N MET A 216 1.92 -8.15 18.63
CA MET A 216 2.88 -7.57 19.58
C MET A 216 4.33 -7.90 19.21
N VAL A 217 4.61 -9.14 18.81
CA VAL A 217 5.96 -9.57 18.36
C VAL A 217 6.35 -8.78 17.10
N LEU A 218 5.43 -8.63 16.13
CA LEU A 218 5.69 -7.86 14.93
C LEU A 218 5.97 -6.37 15.24
N VAL A 219 5.24 -5.79 16.17
CA VAL A 219 5.48 -4.40 16.62
C VAL A 219 6.85 -4.27 17.29
N ALA A 220 7.28 -5.27 18.09
CA ALA A 220 8.63 -5.28 18.66
C ALA A 220 9.72 -5.32 17.55
N VAL A 221 9.49 -6.10 16.49
CA VAL A 221 10.37 -6.10 15.29
C VAL A 221 10.38 -4.73 14.62
N LEU A 222 9.24 -4.04 14.52
CA LEU A 222 9.18 -2.68 13.97
C LEU A 222 9.97 -1.68 14.81
N PHE A 223 9.91 -1.76 16.15
CA PHE A 223 10.75 -0.94 17.02
C PHE A 223 12.24 -1.17 16.77
N TYR A 224 12.64 -2.43 16.63
CA TYR A 224 14.03 -2.75 16.27
C TYR A 224 14.41 -2.17 14.90
N GLN A 225 13.55 -2.30 13.88
CA GLN A 225 13.80 -1.70 12.56
C GLN A 225 13.88 -0.18 12.62
N LEU A 226 13.01 0.49 13.40
CA LEU A 226 13.05 1.93 13.60
C LEU A 226 14.41 2.39 14.14
N ILE A 227 14.91 1.70 15.17
CA ILE A 227 16.22 1.98 15.75
C ILE A 227 17.33 1.77 14.71
N GLN A 228 17.27 0.74 13.89
CA GLN A 228 18.26 0.47 12.85
C GLN A 228 18.26 1.57 11.77
N ILE A 229 17.07 2.02 11.32
CA ILE A 229 16.94 3.13 10.35
C ILE A 229 17.54 4.41 10.93
N CYS A 230 17.25 4.75 12.19
CA CYS A 230 17.79 5.92 12.84
C CYS A 230 19.32 5.83 12.97
N ARG A 231 19.86 4.68 13.41
CA ARG A 231 21.31 4.48 13.58
C ARG A 231 22.06 4.58 12.25
N SER A 232 21.55 3.97 11.18
CA SER A 232 22.19 4.02 9.87
C SER A 232 22.29 5.48 9.37
N HIS A 233 21.23 6.26 9.53
CA HIS A 233 21.22 7.65 9.11
C HIS A 233 22.13 8.55 9.98
N LEU A 234 22.15 8.35 11.30
CA LEU A 234 23.04 9.08 12.19
C LEU A 234 24.53 8.81 11.90
N ASN A 235 24.86 7.58 11.51
CA ASN A 235 26.22 7.20 11.10
C ASN A 235 26.62 7.88 9.78
N GLU A 236 25.69 7.99 8.82
CA GLU A 236 25.95 8.67 7.55
C GLU A 236 26.17 10.19 7.71
N THR A 237 25.49 10.83 8.66
CA THR A 237 25.53 12.29 8.83
C THR A 237 26.70 12.79 9.69
N ASN A 238 27.63 11.92 10.15
CA ASN A 238 28.75 12.27 11.06
C ASN A 238 28.34 12.99 12.35
N LEU A 239 27.06 13.00 12.72
CA LEU A 239 26.55 13.55 13.98
C LEU A 239 26.98 12.72 15.19
N ASN A 240 27.61 11.58 14.96
CA ASN A 240 28.01 10.60 15.97
C ASN A 240 29.08 11.14 16.95
N ASN A 241 29.83 12.19 16.59
CA ASN A 241 30.89 12.71 17.44
C ASN A 241 30.45 13.82 18.40
N ALA A 242 29.29 14.41 18.21
CA ALA A 242 28.84 15.55 19.03
C ALA A 242 27.83 15.15 20.13
N SER A 243 26.86 14.26 19.81
CA SER A 243 25.77 13.99 20.75
C SER A 243 26.11 12.98 21.85
N TRP A 244 26.98 12.01 21.60
CA TRP A 244 27.37 11.05 22.64
C TRP A 244 28.34 11.60 23.67
N LYS A 245 29.10 12.67 23.34
CA LYS A 245 29.95 13.38 24.31
C LYS A 245 29.17 14.24 25.31
N ILE A 246 27.91 14.56 24.99
CA ILE A 246 27.04 15.38 25.85
C ILE A 246 26.32 14.53 26.93
N TRP A 247 26.16 13.24 26.70
CA TRP A 247 25.46 12.30 27.61
C TRP A 247 26.40 11.39 28.39
N GLY A 248 27.71 11.50 28.20
CA GLY A 248 28.73 10.66 28.84
C GLY A 248 29.62 11.41 29.85
N THR A 249 29.23 12.63 30.20
CA THR A 249 29.77 13.41 31.34
C THR A 249 28.61 13.70 32.29
#